data_dd6c8a78d6abe374dfbf24e515d6ce45
#
_entry.id   dd6c8a78d6abe374dfbf24e515d6ce45
#
_cell.length_a   1.000
_cell.length_b   1.000
_cell.length_c   1.000
_cell.angle_alpha   90.00
_cell.angle_beta   90.00
_cell.angle_gamma   90.00
#
_symmetry.space_group_name_H-M   'P 1'
#
loop_
_entity.id
_entity.type
_entity.pdbx_description
1 polymer ?
#
loop_
_entity_poly.entity_id
_entity_poly.type
_entity_poly.pdbx_seq_one_letter_code
_entity_poly.pdbx_strand_id
1 'polypeptide(L)'
;FFISLIIYLLPNYQAAAIWGNSHISSLVFFLGSIYFLINLEKKKELKINLNVFFIVFLMACAAYIKQYYVIFFPYLFISIFKITKFRNSIFFCFISLIFSIPGLLIFYNNPMLLGGLLYKVVDFKSSILIVISIIFVYLVPFFISNLKFNFIKIIEIFKKKNSLLFLSLLLIIFFYIVLNFNYIGYLGGGFFYKISTVLIGNNFLFFSIAFLSLLLCFYYFKGRLEDIILIIIISTSFSTGYPVFQKYFEPMMIMLIFLLIKKDFVKKIFDFNYHVVFCYFSFYWIIYFFYSTNIIKKINLLFPSFIKIF
;
A
#
# COMPACT_ATOMS: atom_id res chain seq x y z
N PHE A 1 17.46 -9.00 -8.80
CA PHE A 1 17.42 -10.38 -8.31
C PHE A 1 17.00 -10.44 -6.84
N PHE A 2 17.70 -9.81 -5.89
CA PHE A 2 17.34 -9.86 -4.46
C PHE A 2 15.94 -9.30 -4.14
N ILE A 3 15.49 -8.28 -4.86
CA ILE A 3 14.15 -7.70 -4.71
C ILE A 3 13.06 -8.74 -5.05
N SER A 4 13.26 -9.50 -6.13
CA SER A 4 12.31 -10.53 -6.51
C SER A 4 12.23 -11.66 -5.46
N LEU A 5 13.34 -11.97 -4.78
CA LEU A 5 13.33 -12.94 -3.68
C LEU A 5 12.48 -12.47 -2.50
N ILE A 6 12.49 -11.17 -2.17
CA ILE A 6 11.65 -10.63 -1.09
C ILE A 6 10.16 -10.87 -1.37
N ILE A 7 9.72 -10.80 -2.63
CA ILE A 7 8.32 -11.05 -2.99
C ILE A 7 7.93 -12.49 -2.66
N TYR A 8 8.84 -13.45 -2.86
CA TYR A 8 8.61 -14.85 -2.50
C TYR A 8 8.56 -15.09 -0.98
N LEU A 9 9.10 -14.18 -0.17
CA LEU A 9 8.98 -14.23 1.29
C LEU A 9 7.66 -13.66 1.81
N LEU A 10 6.78 -13.15 0.94
CA LEU A 10 5.48 -12.64 1.33
C LEU A 10 4.47 -13.80 1.40
N PRO A 11 3.98 -14.16 2.59
CA PRO A 11 3.15 -15.34 2.76
C PRO A 11 1.81 -15.24 2.04
N ASN A 12 1.21 -14.06 1.99
CA ASN A 12 -0.05 -13.90 1.28
C ASN A 12 0.12 -13.89 -0.24
N TYR A 13 1.29 -13.48 -0.76
CA TYR A 13 1.62 -13.65 -2.17
C TYR A 13 1.69 -15.13 -2.55
N GLN A 14 2.37 -15.94 -1.73
CA GLN A 14 2.44 -17.39 -1.93
C GLN A 14 1.04 -18.03 -1.89
N ALA A 15 0.25 -17.70 -0.86
CA ALA A 15 -1.10 -18.22 -0.72
C ALA A 15 -1.97 -17.82 -1.94
N ALA A 16 -1.90 -16.56 -2.39
CA ALA A 16 -2.65 -16.10 -3.54
C ALA A 16 -2.19 -16.76 -4.85
N ALA A 17 -0.89 -17.08 -4.99
CA ALA A 17 -0.34 -17.77 -6.15
C ALA A 17 -0.84 -19.22 -6.23
N ILE A 18 -0.85 -19.94 -5.11
CA ILE A 18 -1.29 -21.34 -5.03
C ILE A 18 -2.80 -21.45 -5.32
N TRP A 19 -3.60 -20.54 -4.77
CA TRP A 19 -5.06 -20.56 -4.91
C TRP A 19 -5.59 -19.93 -6.20
N GLY A 20 -4.70 -19.49 -7.12
CA GLY A 20 -5.11 -18.87 -8.39
C GLY A 20 -5.98 -17.62 -8.21
N ASN A 21 -5.71 -16.83 -7.17
CA ASN A 21 -6.56 -15.70 -6.81
C ASN A 21 -6.45 -14.57 -7.85
N SER A 22 -7.59 -13.99 -8.21
CA SER A 22 -7.71 -12.82 -9.11
C SER A 22 -6.83 -11.62 -8.71
N HIS A 23 -6.35 -11.56 -7.47
CA HIS A 23 -5.41 -10.53 -7.03
C HIS A 23 -4.06 -10.58 -7.76
N ILE A 24 -3.55 -11.78 -8.08
CA ILE A 24 -2.29 -11.93 -8.82
C ILE A 24 -2.48 -11.51 -10.27
N SER A 25 -3.56 -11.96 -10.91
CA SER A 25 -3.86 -11.57 -12.30
C SER A 25 -3.97 -10.05 -12.43
N SER A 26 -4.69 -9.40 -11.53
CA SER A 26 -4.79 -7.93 -11.53
C SER A 26 -3.45 -7.24 -11.25
N LEU A 27 -2.61 -7.82 -10.39
CA LEU A 27 -1.27 -7.29 -10.09
C LEU A 27 -0.35 -7.35 -11.32
N VAL A 28 -0.42 -8.41 -12.13
CA VAL A 28 0.37 -8.52 -13.37
C VAL A 28 0.04 -7.40 -14.34
N PHE A 29 -1.23 -7.13 -14.57
CA PHE A 29 -1.65 -6.01 -15.41
C PHE A 29 -1.25 -4.65 -14.83
N PHE A 30 -1.40 -4.47 -13.52
CA PHE A 30 -0.94 -3.27 -12.83
C PHE A 30 0.56 -3.04 -13.01
N LEU A 31 1.39 -4.07 -12.79
CA LEU A 31 2.84 -3.99 -12.98
C LEU A 31 3.21 -3.70 -14.43
N GLY A 32 2.51 -4.29 -15.38
CA GLY A 32 2.67 -3.97 -16.80
C GLY A 32 2.41 -2.49 -17.08
N SER A 33 1.35 -1.90 -16.51
CA SER A 33 1.07 -0.47 -16.61
C SER A 33 2.22 0.39 -16.06
N ILE A 34 2.73 0.05 -14.87
CA ILE A 34 3.88 0.75 -14.25
C ILE A 34 5.16 0.59 -15.08
N TYR A 35 5.40 -0.58 -15.67
CA TYR A 35 6.54 -0.80 -16.57
C TYR A 35 6.52 0.17 -17.77
N PHE A 36 5.35 0.32 -18.44
CA PHE A 36 5.23 1.27 -19.53
C PHE A 36 5.35 2.73 -19.08
N LEU A 37 4.90 3.07 -17.85
CA LEU A 37 5.11 4.39 -17.26
C LEU A 37 6.61 4.68 -17.08
N ILE A 38 7.38 3.74 -16.55
CA ILE A 38 8.84 3.88 -16.38
C ILE A 38 9.54 4.00 -17.75
N ASN A 39 9.08 3.27 -18.75
CA ASN A 39 9.64 3.39 -20.11
C ASN A 39 9.33 4.75 -20.74
N LEU A 40 8.13 5.28 -20.51
CA LEU A 40 7.77 6.63 -20.94
C LEU A 40 8.65 7.70 -20.28
N GLU A 41 8.94 7.55 -18.98
CA GLU A 41 9.84 8.44 -18.23
C GLU A 41 11.26 8.46 -18.82
N LYS A 42 11.77 7.29 -19.22
CA LYS A 42 13.12 7.17 -19.82
C LYS A 42 13.22 7.86 -21.19
N LYS A 43 12.18 7.73 -22.01
CA LYS A 43 12.23 8.22 -23.41
C LYS A 43 11.94 9.70 -23.54
N LYS A 44 11.14 10.30 -22.62
CA LYS A 44 10.72 11.73 -22.63
C LYS A 44 10.20 12.23 -23.99
N GLU A 45 9.57 11.35 -24.76
CA GLU A 45 9.05 11.70 -26.10
C GLU A 45 7.82 12.61 -25.99
N LEU A 46 7.83 13.72 -26.74
CA LEU A 46 6.72 14.69 -26.78
C LEU A 46 5.60 14.29 -27.75
N LYS A 47 5.83 13.34 -28.65
CA LYS A 47 4.82 12.81 -29.56
C LYS A 47 3.83 11.91 -28.82
N ILE A 48 2.64 11.70 -29.40
CA ILE A 48 1.68 10.71 -28.87
C ILE A 48 2.40 9.36 -28.83
N ASN A 49 2.51 8.81 -27.61
CA ASN A 49 3.32 7.63 -27.38
C ASN A 49 2.42 6.41 -27.13
N LEU A 50 2.68 5.34 -27.84
CA LEU A 50 1.97 4.08 -27.69
C LEU A 50 2.05 3.54 -26.24
N ASN A 51 3.09 3.90 -25.50
CA ASN A 51 3.20 3.56 -24.09
C ASN A 51 2.01 4.09 -23.26
N VAL A 52 1.48 5.28 -23.60
CA VAL A 52 0.31 5.84 -22.90
C VAL A 52 -0.93 4.95 -23.12
N PHE A 53 -1.12 4.45 -24.33
CA PHE A 53 -2.17 3.48 -24.61
C PHE A 53 -2.03 2.22 -23.75
N PHE A 54 -0.84 1.61 -23.72
CA PHE A 54 -0.59 0.41 -22.92
C PHE A 54 -0.72 0.66 -21.41
N ILE A 55 -0.33 1.84 -20.91
CA ILE A 55 -0.55 2.22 -19.50
C ILE A 55 -2.03 2.16 -19.17
N VAL A 56 -2.89 2.81 -19.98
CA VAL A 56 -4.33 2.85 -19.73
C VAL A 56 -4.97 1.49 -19.92
N PHE A 57 -4.65 0.78 -20.99
CA PHE A 57 -5.20 -0.54 -21.29
C PHE A 57 -4.93 -1.54 -20.17
N LEU A 58 -3.66 -1.66 -19.76
CA LEU A 58 -3.28 -2.61 -18.71
C LEU A 58 -3.86 -2.20 -17.34
N MET A 59 -3.94 -0.90 -17.06
CA MET A 59 -4.58 -0.44 -15.83
C MET A 59 -6.09 -0.70 -15.86
N ALA A 60 -6.75 -0.54 -17.00
CA ALA A 60 -8.16 -0.89 -17.16
C ALA A 60 -8.38 -2.41 -16.95
N CYS A 61 -7.54 -3.27 -17.52
CA CYS A 61 -7.59 -4.70 -17.27
C CYS A 61 -7.45 -5.03 -15.77
N ALA A 62 -6.49 -4.39 -15.09
CA ALA A 62 -6.34 -4.54 -13.64
C ALA A 62 -7.60 -4.12 -12.88
N ALA A 63 -8.19 -2.99 -13.26
CA ALA A 63 -9.39 -2.42 -12.65
C ALA A 63 -10.65 -3.29 -12.88
N TYR A 64 -10.78 -3.89 -14.05
CA TYR A 64 -11.89 -4.83 -14.33
C TYR A 64 -11.79 -6.12 -13.51
N ILE A 65 -10.59 -6.58 -13.22
CA ILE A 65 -10.39 -7.74 -12.33
C ILE A 65 -10.58 -7.34 -10.87
N LYS A 66 -10.04 -6.18 -10.45
CA LYS A 66 -10.12 -5.66 -9.10
C LYS A 66 -10.36 -4.14 -9.11
N GLN A 67 -11.57 -3.74 -8.75
CA GLN A 67 -12.06 -2.36 -8.84
C GLN A 67 -11.18 -1.33 -8.11
N TYR A 68 -10.48 -1.70 -7.04
CA TYR A 68 -9.64 -0.75 -6.30
C TYR A 68 -8.46 -0.19 -7.12
N TYR A 69 -8.09 -0.81 -8.25
CA TYR A 69 -7.06 -0.24 -9.14
C TYR A 69 -7.53 1.02 -9.88
N VAL A 70 -8.84 1.27 -9.98
CA VAL A 70 -9.37 2.51 -10.59
C VAL A 70 -8.79 3.77 -9.91
N ILE A 71 -8.55 3.73 -8.61
CA ILE A 71 -8.04 4.86 -7.84
C ILE A 71 -6.61 5.27 -8.26
N PHE A 72 -5.86 4.42 -8.98
CA PHE A 72 -4.54 4.76 -9.49
C PHE A 72 -4.55 5.62 -10.75
N PHE A 73 -5.68 5.78 -11.45
CA PHE A 73 -5.75 6.61 -12.66
C PHE A 73 -5.35 8.09 -12.41
N PRO A 74 -5.77 8.78 -11.33
CA PRO A 74 -5.29 10.12 -11.03
C PRO A 74 -3.77 10.21 -10.86
N TYR A 75 -3.16 9.23 -10.20
CA TYR A 75 -1.70 9.15 -10.06
C TYR A 75 -1.00 9.02 -11.41
N LEU A 76 -1.48 8.12 -12.27
CA LEU A 76 -0.94 7.93 -13.62
C LEU A 76 -1.09 9.18 -14.47
N PHE A 77 -2.26 9.85 -14.41
CA PHE A 77 -2.48 11.12 -15.12
C PHE A 77 -1.46 12.18 -14.74
N ILE A 78 -1.25 12.40 -13.43
CA ILE A 78 -0.30 13.38 -12.93
C ILE A 78 1.13 13.04 -13.33
N SER A 79 1.49 11.75 -13.27
CA SER A 79 2.82 11.27 -13.67
C SER A 79 3.05 11.48 -15.16
N ILE A 80 2.09 11.15 -16.02
CA ILE A 80 2.16 11.35 -17.46
C ILE A 80 2.22 12.85 -17.79
N PHE A 81 1.40 13.67 -17.13
CA PHE A 81 1.40 15.12 -17.34
C PHE A 81 2.77 15.74 -17.06
N LYS A 82 3.45 15.30 -16.02
CA LYS A 82 4.81 15.77 -15.68
C LYS A 82 5.87 15.31 -16.67
N ILE A 83 5.76 14.10 -17.20
CA ILE A 83 6.73 13.53 -18.13
C ILE A 83 6.59 14.14 -19.53
N THR A 84 5.36 14.21 -20.03
CA THR A 84 5.08 14.45 -21.46
C THR A 84 4.26 15.72 -21.74
N LYS A 85 3.89 16.47 -20.70
CA LYS A 85 3.04 17.66 -20.76
C LYS A 85 1.62 17.35 -21.27
N PHE A 86 0.98 18.33 -21.95
CA PHE A 86 -0.47 18.37 -22.18
C PHE A 86 -0.99 17.32 -23.16
N ARG A 87 -0.30 17.08 -24.28
CA ARG A 87 -0.80 16.25 -25.39
C ARG A 87 -1.07 14.81 -25.02
N ASN A 88 -0.10 14.15 -24.37
CA ASN A 88 -0.25 12.76 -23.93
C ASN A 88 -1.23 12.64 -22.75
N SER A 89 -1.41 13.68 -21.96
CA SER A 89 -2.38 13.70 -20.88
C SER A 89 -3.82 13.76 -21.39
N ILE A 90 -4.08 14.54 -22.45
CA ILE A 90 -5.39 14.52 -23.14
C ILE A 90 -5.64 13.12 -23.74
N PHE A 91 -4.64 12.56 -24.41
CA PHE A 91 -4.74 11.23 -24.99
C PHE A 91 -5.03 10.15 -23.91
N PHE A 92 -4.35 10.26 -22.74
CA PHE A 92 -4.63 9.42 -21.56
C PHE A 92 -6.09 9.54 -21.12
N CYS A 93 -6.61 10.77 -20.94
CA CYS A 93 -8.00 10.98 -20.53
C CYS A 93 -8.98 10.39 -21.56
N PHE A 94 -8.76 10.66 -22.85
CA PHE A 94 -9.62 10.16 -23.92
C PHE A 94 -9.70 8.63 -23.92
N ILE A 95 -8.56 7.94 -23.87
CA ILE A 95 -8.53 6.48 -23.83
C ILE A 95 -9.13 5.95 -22.52
N SER A 96 -8.87 6.60 -21.38
CA SER A 96 -9.44 6.21 -20.11
C SER A 96 -10.98 6.27 -20.13
N LEU A 97 -11.56 7.29 -20.77
CA LEU A 97 -13.01 7.39 -20.97
C LEU A 97 -13.54 6.23 -21.81
N ILE A 98 -12.88 5.91 -22.92
CA ILE A 98 -13.29 4.77 -23.76
C ILE A 98 -13.30 3.45 -22.97
N PHE A 99 -12.22 3.18 -22.24
CA PHE A 99 -12.14 1.96 -21.43
C PHE A 99 -13.04 1.98 -20.20
N SER A 100 -13.56 3.12 -19.76
CA SER A 100 -14.53 3.20 -18.66
C SER A 100 -15.96 2.82 -19.09
N ILE A 101 -16.30 2.92 -20.39
CA ILE A 101 -17.66 2.69 -20.90
C ILE A 101 -18.22 1.32 -20.49
N PRO A 102 -17.52 0.19 -20.70
CA PRO A 102 -18.07 -1.12 -20.30
C PRO A 102 -18.34 -1.20 -18.80
N GLY A 103 -17.45 -0.62 -17.98
CA GLY A 103 -17.63 -0.57 -16.53
C GLY A 103 -18.85 0.24 -16.13
N LEU A 104 -19.06 1.40 -16.74
CA LEU A 104 -20.24 2.25 -16.51
C LEU A 104 -21.53 1.53 -16.92
N LEU A 105 -21.53 0.81 -18.05
CA LEU A 105 -22.68 0.00 -18.49
C LEU A 105 -22.99 -1.14 -17.51
N ILE A 106 -21.98 -1.82 -16.99
CA ILE A 106 -22.16 -2.87 -15.96
C ILE A 106 -22.77 -2.27 -14.70
N PHE A 107 -22.30 -1.11 -14.24
CA PHE A 107 -22.85 -0.46 -13.07
C PHE A 107 -24.27 0.07 -13.29
N TYR A 108 -24.56 0.59 -14.48
CA TYR A 108 -25.88 1.06 -14.82
C TYR A 108 -26.91 -0.09 -14.80
N ASN A 109 -26.55 -1.23 -15.37
CA ASN A 109 -27.42 -2.41 -15.43
C ASN A 109 -27.51 -3.19 -14.09
N ASN A 110 -26.51 -3.03 -13.20
CA ASN A 110 -26.44 -3.74 -11.92
C ASN A 110 -26.12 -2.79 -10.77
N PRO A 111 -27.04 -1.90 -10.38
CA PRO A 111 -26.80 -0.91 -9.30
C PRO A 111 -26.51 -1.58 -7.95
N MET A 112 -26.89 -2.85 -7.75
CA MET A 112 -26.52 -3.62 -6.57
C MET A 112 -25.01 -3.83 -6.41
N LEU A 113 -24.23 -3.77 -7.50
CA LEU A 113 -22.76 -3.80 -7.40
C LEU A 113 -22.19 -2.56 -6.70
N LEU A 114 -22.86 -1.41 -6.84
CA LEU A 114 -22.56 -0.20 -6.06
C LEU A 114 -23.11 -0.32 -4.64
N GLY A 115 -24.29 -0.90 -4.48
CA GLY A 115 -24.94 -1.08 -3.19
C GLY A 115 -24.17 -1.99 -2.25
N GLY A 116 -23.49 -3.03 -2.74
CA GLY A 116 -22.62 -3.87 -1.94
C GLY A 116 -21.40 -3.11 -1.37
N LEU A 117 -20.97 -2.04 -2.03
CA LEU A 117 -19.93 -1.12 -1.55
C LEU A 117 -20.51 -0.05 -0.59
N LEU A 118 -21.76 0.38 -0.76
CA LEU A 118 -22.38 1.47 -0.02
C LEU A 118 -23.21 0.99 1.20
N TYR A 119 -23.69 -0.25 1.19
CA TYR A 119 -24.60 -0.76 2.21
C TYR A 119 -23.97 -1.13 3.56
N LYS A 120 -22.66 -1.32 3.60
CA LYS A 120 -21.97 -1.37 4.90
C LYS A 120 -21.46 0.02 5.16
N VAL A 121 -22.05 0.69 6.15
CA VAL A 121 -21.50 1.91 6.72
C VAL A 121 -20.12 1.58 7.27
N VAL A 122 -19.16 1.56 6.35
CA VAL A 122 -17.77 1.36 6.68
C VAL A 122 -17.35 2.65 7.37
N ASP A 123 -16.89 2.56 8.58
CA ASP A 123 -16.18 3.67 9.16
C ASP A 123 -14.84 3.83 8.40
N PHE A 124 -14.95 4.60 7.31
CA PHE A 124 -13.84 4.89 6.41
C PHE A 124 -12.65 5.49 7.15
N LYS A 125 -12.91 6.29 8.18
CA LYS A 125 -11.88 6.93 9.01
C LYS A 125 -11.06 5.88 9.76
N SER A 126 -11.74 4.96 10.44
CA SER A 126 -11.07 3.87 11.16
C SER A 126 -10.31 2.94 10.23
N SER A 127 -10.87 2.65 9.05
CA SER A 127 -10.21 1.84 8.03
C SER A 127 -8.90 2.46 7.53
N ILE A 128 -8.84 3.79 7.37
CA ILE A 128 -7.61 4.51 7.00
C ILE A 128 -6.51 4.29 8.03
N LEU A 129 -6.80 4.38 9.33
CA LEU A 129 -5.78 4.13 10.37
C LEU A 129 -5.25 2.70 10.33
N ILE A 130 -6.12 1.72 10.07
CA ILE A 130 -5.71 0.34 9.91
C ILE A 130 -4.76 0.19 8.72
N VAL A 131 -5.10 0.78 7.56
CA VAL A 131 -4.24 0.74 6.38
C VAL A 131 -2.89 1.39 6.66
N ILE A 132 -2.89 2.55 7.30
CA ILE A 132 -1.66 3.24 7.69
C ILE A 132 -0.80 2.36 8.61
N SER A 133 -1.39 1.66 9.58
CA SER A 133 -0.65 0.74 10.44
C SER A 133 -0.09 -0.47 9.67
N ILE A 134 -0.79 -0.95 8.65
CA ILE A 134 -0.30 -2.02 7.76
C ILE A 134 0.89 -1.54 6.94
N ILE A 135 0.86 -0.30 6.43
CA ILE A 135 1.98 0.30 5.68
C ILE A 135 3.28 0.29 6.51
N PHE A 136 3.17 0.46 7.83
CA PHE A 136 4.32 0.39 8.73
C PHE A 136 5.10 -0.92 8.59
N VAL A 137 4.43 -2.06 8.53
CA VAL A 137 5.06 -3.38 8.37
C VAL A 137 6.01 -3.41 7.17
N TYR A 138 5.61 -2.75 6.08
CA TYR A 138 6.39 -2.76 4.83
C TYR A 138 7.46 -1.67 4.75
N LEU A 139 7.31 -0.56 5.47
CA LEU A 139 8.28 0.55 5.47
C LEU A 139 9.39 0.40 6.52
N VAL A 140 9.11 -0.22 7.64
CA VAL A 140 10.06 -0.39 8.77
C VAL A 140 11.38 -1.03 8.37
N PRO A 141 11.45 -2.14 7.64
CA PRO A 141 12.72 -2.78 7.33
C PRO A 141 13.68 -1.86 6.56
N PHE A 142 13.12 -1.01 5.70
CA PHE A 142 13.91 -0.02 4.97
C PHE A 142 14.41 1.11 5.88
N PHE A 143 13.65 1.47 6.90
CA PHE A 143 14.07 2.46 7.88
C PHE A 143 15.20 1.92 8.76
N ILE A 144 15.04 0.72 9.27
CA ILE A 144 16.03 0.06 10.15
C ILE A 144 17.33 -0.22 9.41
N SER A 145 17.27 -0.57 8.12
CA SER A 145 18.46 -0.90 7.32
C SER A 145 19.51 0.24 7.29
N ASN A 146 19.11 1.48 7.56
CA ASN A 146 20.01 2.64 7.53
C ASN A 146 19.69 3.69 8.62
N LEU A 147 19.58 3.23 9.86
CA LEU A 147 19.08 4.00 11.00
C LEU A 147 19.80 5.35 11.18
N LYS A 148 21.15 5.36 11.26
CA LYS A 148 21.91 6.59 11.46
C LYS A 148 21.61 7.67 10.41
N PHE A 149 21.66 7.29 9.14
CA PHE A 149 21.40 8.20 8.04
C PHE A 149 19.95 8.70 8.03
N ASN A 150 19.02 7.84 8.38
CA ASN A 150 17.61 8.16 8.41
C ASN A 150 17.26 9.11 9.57
N PHE A 151 17.85 8.94 10.74
CA PHE A 151 17.68 9.87 11.86
C PHE A 151 18.25 11.28 11.55
N ILE A 152 19.44 11.37 10.97
CA ILE A 152 20.02 12.67 10.57
C ILE A 152 19.08 13.40 9.61
N LYS A 153 18.58 12.68 8.61
CA LYS A 153 17.62 13.26 7.64
C LYS A 153 16.27 13.66 8.25
N ILE A 154 15.77 12.93 9.22
CA ILE A 154 14.55 13.33 9.95
C ILE A 154 14.78 14.68 10.62
N ILE A 155 15.88 14.85 11.33
CA ILE A 155 16.23 16.12 11.98
C ILE A 155 16.32 17.27 10.97
N GLU A 156 16.91 17.04 9.79
CA GLU A 156 16.99 18.04 8.73
C GLU A 156 15.59 18.43 8.17
N ILE A 157 14.66 17.46 8.07
CA ILE A 157 13.31 17.71 7.62
C ILE A 157 12.54 18.56 8.64
N PHE A 158 12.71 18.29 9.93
CA PHE A 158 12.09 19.07 11.01
C PHE A 158 12.61 20.52 11.09
N LYS A 159 13.78 20.80 10.58
CA LYS A 159 14.32 22.19 10.49
C LYS A 159 13.64 23.06 9.43
N LYS A 160 12.91 22.48 8.48
CA LYS A 160 12.25 23.21 7.40
C LYS A 160 10.83 23.65 7.80
N LYS A 161 10.57 24.97 7.82
CA LYS A 161 9.27 25.56 8.19
C LYS A 161 8.07 24.96 7.46
N ASN A 162 8.18 24.78 6.14
CA ASN A 162 7.09 24.20 5.33
C ASN A 162 6.80 22.72 5.68
N SER A 163 7.84 21.98 6.08
CA SER A 163 7.70 20.60 6.54
C SER A 163 6.98 20.51 7.87
N LEU A 164 7.26 21.45 8.79
CA LEU A 164 6.58 21.53 10.07
C LEU A 164 5.10 21.87 9.92
N LEU A 165 4.76 22.82 9.05
CA LEU A 165 3.36 23.14 8.73
C LEU A 165 2.61 21.93 8.20
N PHE A 166 3.19 21.20 7.24
CA PHE A 166 2.57 20.00 6.70
C PHE A 166 2.43 18.89 7.75
N LEU A 167 3.45 18.72 8.60
CA LEU A 167 3.39 17.76 9.69
C LEU A 167 2.30 18.12 10.71
N SER A 168 2.15 19.40 11.07
CA SER A 168 1.09 19.84 11.99
C SER A 168 -0.30 19.55 11.46
N LEU A 169 -0.54 19.76 10.16
CA LEU A 169 -1.80 19.39 9.50
C LEU A 169 -2.06 17.88 9.56
N LEU A 170 -1.04 17.06 9.25
CA LEU A 170 -1.16 15.61 9.36
C LEU A 170 -1.47 15.15 10.79
N LEU A 171 -0.88 15.79 11.80
CA LEU A 171 -1.15 15.52 13.21
C LEU A 171 -2.59 15.85 13.58
N ILE A 172 -3.10 17.00 13.15
CA ILE A 172 -4.50 17.40 13.41
C ILE A 172 -5.45 16.36 12.80
N ILE A 173 -5.22 15.97 11.54
CA ILE A 173 -6.05 14.95 10.88
C ILE A 173 -5.93 13.61 11.61
N PHE A 174 -4.74 13.21 12.01
CA PHE A 174 -4.51 11.96 12.74
C PHE A 174 -5.27 11.94 14.07
N PHE A 175 -5.15 12.97 14.89
CA PHE A 175 -5.87 13.06 16.15
C PHE A 175 -7.38 13.10 15.96
N TYR A 176 -7.87 13.82 14.94
CA TYR A 176 -9.30 13.81 14.60
C TYR A 176 -9.79 12.39 14.28
N ILE A 177 -9.02 11.60 13.54
CA ILE A 177 -9.40 10.22 13.20
C ILE A 177 -9.31 9.31 14.44
N VAL A 178 -8.28 9.47 15.27
CA VAL A 178 -8.11 8.70 16.52
C VAL A 178 -9.28 8.93 17.48
N LEU A 179 -9.70 10.19 17.67
CA LEU A 179 -10.83 10.54 18.55
C LEU A 179 -12.16 9.97 18.05
N ASN A 180 -12.32 9.77 16.75
CA ASN A 180 -13.51 9.21 16.12
C ASN A 180 -13.34 7.75 15.71
N PHE A 181 -12.34 7.03 16.26
CA PHE A 181 -12.06 5.65 15.87
C PHE A 181 -13.14 4.70 16.40
N ASN A 182 -13.84 4.04 15.49
CA ASN A 182 -14.86 3.06 15.81
C ASN A 182 -14.79 1.87 14.85
N TYR A 183 -13.81 0.99 15.05
CA TYR A 183 -13.68 -0.22 14.26
C TYR A 183 -14.16 -1.43 15.05
N ILE A 184 -15.28 -2.01 14.63
CA ILE A 184 -15.90 -3.18 15.25
C ILE A 184 -15.67 -4.39 14.32
N GLY A 185 -14.42 -4.86 14.20
CA GLY A 185 -14.09 -5.95 13.30
C GLY A 185 -13.42 -7.12 14.00
N TYR A 186 -14.15 -8.22 14.17
CA TYR A 186 -13.54 -9.50 14.52
C TYR A 186 -12.69 -10.07 13.38
N LEU A 187 -13.03 -9.73 12.13
CA LEU A 187 -12.30 -10.14 10.93
C LEU A 187 -11.50 -8.96 10.37
N GLY A 188 -10.27 -9.21 9.92
CA GLY A 188 -9.43 -8.14 9.38
C GLY A 188 -8.75 -7.29 10.46
N GLY A 189 -8.55 -6.00 10.22
CA GLY A 189 -7.95 -5.03 11.14
C GLY A 189 -6.42 -4.96 11.11
N GLY A 190 -5.77 -5.84 10.38
CA GLY A 190 -4.31 -5.88 10.30
C GLY A 190 -3.63 -6.43 11.57
N PHE A 191 -2.33 -6.66 11.45
CA PHE A 191 -1.53 -7.31 12.49
C PHE A 191 -1.49 -6.48 13.80
N PHE A 192 -1.19 -5.20 13.70
CA PHE A 192 -1.00 -4.35 14.89
C PHE A 192 -2.29 -4.01 15.62
N TYR A 193 -3.40 -3.89 14.90
CA TYR A 193 -4.70 -3.72 15.55
C TYR A 193 -5.06 -4.95 16.38
N LYS A 194 -4.86 -6.16 15.82
CA LYS A 194 -5.12 -7.40 16.53
C LYS A 194 -4.23 -7.59 17.76
N ILE A 195 -2.93 -7.31 17.63
CA ILE A 195 -2.02 -7.38 18.77
C ILE A 195 -2.45 -6.40 19.87
N SER A 196 -2.78 -5.17 19.51
CA SER A 196 -3.18 -4.14 20.46
C SER A 196 -4.44 -4.55 21.23
N THR A 197 -5.45 -5.02 20.51
CA THR A 197 -6.74 -5.41 21.13
C THR A 197 -6.67 -6.71 21.91
N VAL A 198 -5.94 -7.72 21.43
CA VAL A 198 -5.88 -9.05 22.03
C VAL A 198 -4.86 -9.12 23.19
N LEU A 199 -3.65 -8.54 23.01
CA LEU A 199 -2.59 -8.63 24.03
C LEU A 199 -2.67 -7.52 25.07
N ILE A 200 -3.01 -6.30 24.66
CA ILE A 200 -2.99 -5.13 25.57
C ILE A 200 -4.39 -4.76 26.06
N GLY A 201 -5.44 -5.21 25.34
CA GLY A 201 -6.81 -4.93 25.67
C GLY A 201 -7.26 -3.49 25.37
N ASN A 202 -6.40 -2.71 24.68
CA ASN A 202 -6.71 -1.33 24.28
C ASN A 202 -6.05 -0.99 22.91
N ASN A 203 -6.41 0.17 22.36
CA ASN A 203 -5.91 0.60 21.05
C ASN A 203 -4.62 1.44 21.11
N PHE A 204 -3.99 1.60 22.26
CA PHE A 204 -2.85 2.52 22.42
C PHE A 204 -1.65 2.13 21.55
N LEU A 205 -1.24 0.86 21.57
CA LEU A 205 -0.15 0.37 20.73
C LEU A 205 -0.45 0.56 19.24
N PHE A 206 -1.68 0.25 18.84
CA PHE A 206 -2.14 0.43 17.45
C PHE A 206 -2.04 1.89 17.01
N PHE A 207 -2.52 2.84 17.80
CA PHE A 207 -2.42 4.27 17.49
C PHE A 207 -0.98 4.75 17.44
N SER A 208 -0.13 4.28 18.36
CA SER A 208 1.30 4.61 18.36
C SER A 208 1.98 4.15 17.07
N ILE A 209 1.68 2.95 16.61
CA ILE A 209 2.24 2.40 15.36
C ILE A 209 1.68 3.14 14.14
N ALA A 210 0.39 3.44 14.11
CA ALA A 210 -0.19 4.23 13.03
C ALA A 210 0.45 5.63 12.95
N PHE A 211 0.72 6.25 14.08
CA PHE A 211 1.45 7.51 14.17
C PHE A 211 2.89 7.40 13.62
N LEU A 212 3.64 6.39 14.05
CA LEU A 212 4.99 6.14 13.53
C LEU A 212 4.97 5.85 12.03
N SER A 213 3.97 5.15 11.54
CA SER A 213 3.78 4.92 10.11
C SER A 213 3.58 6.21 9.32
N LEU A 214 2.76 7.14 9.84
CA LEU A 214 2.60 8.46 9.23
C LEU A 214 3.91 9.25 9.18
N LEU A 215 4.70 9.21 10.25
CA LEU A 215 6.02 9.84 10.26
C LEU A 215 6.97 9.21 9.24
N LEU A 216 6.95 7.88 9.08
CA LEU A 216 7.74 7.19 8.06
C LEU A 216 7.27 7.55 6.66
N CYS A 217 5.96 7.58 6.41
CA CYS A 217 5.41 8.03 5.14
C CYS A 217 5.87 9.47 4.83
N PHE A 218 5.74 10.38 5.80
CA PHE A 218 6.21 11.75 5.65
C PHE A 218 7.72 11.82 5.33
N TYR A 219 8.52 11.01 6.01
CA TYR A 219 9.95 10.92 5.78
C TYR A 219 10.30 10.43 4.37
N TYR A 220 9.65 9.37 3.89
CA TYR A 220 9.96 8.77 2.59
C TYR A 220 9.47 9.61 1.42
N PHE A 221 8.33 10.24 1.54
CA PHE A 221 7.67 10.91 0.43
C PHE A 221 7.94 12.42 0.33
N LYS A 222 8.76 12.97 1.19
CA LYS A 222 9.40 14.32 1.14
C LYS A 222 8.67 15.40 0.34
N GLY A 223 7.34 15.51 0.46
CA GLY A 223 6.59 16.64 -0.08
C GLY A 223 6.52 16.73 -1.61
N ARG A 224 6.83 15.65 -2.35
CA ARG A 224 6.42 15.59 -3.75
C ARG A 224 4.93 15.30 -3.81
N LEU A 225 4.21 16.10 -4.61
CA LEU A 225 2.78 15.96 -4.78
C LEU A 225 2.39 14.53 -5.22
N GLU A 226 3.17 13.92 -6.12
CA GLU A 226 2.95 12.54 -6.60
C GLU A 226 3.03 11.52 -5.48
N ASP A 227 4.02 11.64 -4.62
CA ASP A 227 4.25 10.70 -3.52
C ASP A 227 3.12 10.85 -2.47
N ILE A 228 2.67 12.08 -2.21
CA ILE A 228 1.53 12.36 -1.33
C ILE A 228 0.25 11.75 -1.92
N ILE A 229 -0.01 11.98 -3.20
CA ILE A 229 -1.15 11.42 -3.90
C ILE A 229 -1.10 9.89 -3.87
N LEU A 230 0.07 9.28 -4.07
CA LEU A 230 0.24 7.83 -3.99
C LEU A 230 -0.14 7.28 -2.60
N ILE A 231 0.28 7.94 -1.51
CA ILE A 231 -0.09 7.53 -0.15
C ILE A 231 -1.60 7.65 0.04
N ILE A 232 -2.19 8.78 -0.36
CA ILE A 232 -3.63 9.00 -0.26
C ILE A 232 -4.36 7.90 -1.04
N ILE A 233 -3.94 7.60 -2.25
CA ILE A 233 -4.52 6.54 -3.07
C ILE A 233 -4.41 5.18 -2.39
N ILE A 234 -3.23 4.81 -1.88
CA ILE A 234 -3.06 3.53 -1.17
C ILE A 234 -3.95 3.49 0.07
N SER A 235 -3.97 4.56 0.85
CA SER A 235 -4.75 4.62 2.09
C SER A 235 -6.26 4.56 1.80
N THR A 236 -6.73 5.16 0.72
CA THR A 236 -8.16 5.20 0.37
C THR A 236 -8.63 3.98 -0.40
N SER A 237 -7.80 3.41 -1.31
CA SER A 237 -8.21 2.28 -2.14
C SER A 237 -8.59 1.05 -1.33
N PHE A 238 -7.93 0.82 -0.21
CA PHE A 238 -8.16 -0.36 0.63
C PHE A 238 -9.02 -0.08 1.86
N SER A 239 -9.26 1.19 2.18
CA SER A 239 -10.17 1.56 3.28
C SER A 239 -11.64 1.41 2.90
N THR A 240 -11.97 1.31 1.62
CA THR A 240 -13.35 1.10 1.13
C THR A 240 -13.85 -0.33 1.33
N GLY A 241 -12.94 -1.30 1.52
CA GLY A 241 -13.28 -2.71 1.76
C GLY A 241 -13.36 -3.03 3.26
N TYR A 242 -14.55 -3.27 3.77
CA TYR A 242 -14.69 -3.81 5.12
C TYR A 242 -14.93 -5.33 5.07
N PRO A 243 -14.22 -6.12 5.85
CA PRO A 243 -13.07 -5.81 6.73
C PRO A 243 -11.75 -5.61 5.97
N VAL A 244 -10.87 -4.76 6.50
CA VAL A 244 -9.55 -4.51 5.91
C VAL A 244 -8.62 -5.69 6.16
N PHE A 245 -8.24 -6.40 5.12
CA PHE A 245 -7.33 -7.55 5.21
C PHE A 245 -5.92 -7.21 4.74
N GLN A 246 -4.92 -7.50 5.55
CA GLN A 246 -3.51 -7.28 5.23
C GLN A 246 -3.05 -7.98 3.94
N LYS A 247 -3.63 -9.14 3.64
CA LYS A 247 -3.30 -9.93 2.43
C LYS A 247 -3.49 -9.18 1.10
N TYR A 248 -4.33 -8.16 1.07
CA TYR A 248 -4.56 -7.39 -0.16
C TYR A 248 -3.44 -6.37 -0.42
N PHE A 249 -2.67 -6.01 0.61
CA PHE A 249 -1.60 -5.02 0.52
C PHE A 249 -0.25 -5.62 0.16
N GLU A 250 0.03 -6.83 0.59
CA GLU A 250 1.39 -7.38 0.57
C GLU A 250 2.11 -7.25 -0.76
N PRO A 251 1.64 -7.87 -1.85
CA PRO A 251 2.43 -7.84 -3.07
C PRO A 251 2.47 -6.44 -3.68
N MET A 252 1.37 -5.71 -3.59
CA MET A 252 1.27 -4.37 -4.16
C MET A 252 2.17 -3.37 -3.43
N MET A 253 2.20 -3.37 -2.09
CA MET A 253 3.01 -2.42 -1.32
C MET A 253 4.50 -2.57 -1.59
N ILE A 254 5.00 -3.79 -1.62
CA ILE A 254 6.41 -4.03 -1.95
C ILE A 254 6.74 -3.59 -3.35
N MET A 255 5.87 -3.89 -4.32
CA MET A 255 6.06 -3.44 -5.70
C MET A 255 6.07 -1.91 -5.79
N LEU A 256 5.16 -1.22 -5.11
CA LEU A 256 5.11 0.24 -5.09
C LEU A 256 6.36 0.84 -4.43
N ILE A 257 6.84 0.26 -3.33
CA ILE A 257 8.08 0.68 -2.68
C ILE A 257 9.25 0.60 -3.66
N PHE A 258 9.39 -0.48 -4.40
CA PHE A 258 10.52 -0.67 -5.30
C PHE A 258 10.43 0.10 -6.62
N LEU A 259 9.22 0.30 -7.15
CA LEU A 259 9.03 0.89 -8.47
C LEU A 259 8.83 2.40 -8.42
N LEU A 260 8.16 2.91 -7.40
CA LEU A 260 7.71 4.30 -7.35
C LEU A 260 8.43 5.13 -6.29
N ILE A 261 8.95 4.53 -5.20
CA ILE A 261 9.81 5.25 -4.27
C ILE A 261 11.18 5.50 -4.92
N LYS A 262 11.73 6.69 -4.67
CA LYS A 262 12.98 7.17 -5.29
C LYS A 262 14.04 6.09 -5.43
N LYS A 263 14.48 5.89 -6.68
CA LYS A 263 15.58 4.98 -7.05
C LYS A 263 16.83 5.13 -6.18
N ASP A 264 17.19 6.38 -5.81
CA ASP A 264 18.37 6.66 -4.97
C ASP A 264 18.27 6.10 -3.56
N PHE A 265 17.07 6.07 -3.01
CA PHE A 265 16.82 5.50 -1.68
C PHE A 265 16.92 3.98 -1.70
N VAL A 266 16.20 3.35 -2.62
CA VAL A 266 16.20 1.90 -2.80
C VAL A 266 17.60 1.40 -3.16
N LYS A 267 18.32 2.11 -4.06
CA LYS A 267 19.69 1.77 -4.43
C LYS A 267 20.62 1.78 -3.22
N LYS A 268 20.58 2.82 -2.38
CA LYS A 268 21.42 2.89 -1.18
C LYS A 268 21.16 1.79 -0.16
N ILE A 269 19.90 1.34 -0.02
CA ILE A 269 19.55 0.23 0.86
C ILE A 269 20.14 -1.08 0.34
N PHE A 270 20.03 -1.33 -0.97
CA PHE A 270 20.53 -2.56 -1.58
C PHE A 270 22.05 -2.61 -1.68
N ASP A 271 22.72 -1.46 -1.81
CA ASP A 271 24.18 -1.42 -1.86
C ASP A 271 24.82 -1.79 -0.51
N PHE A 272 24.15 -1.51 0.63
CA PHE A 272 24.79 -1.62 1.95
C PHE A 272 24.13 -2.56 2.94
N ASN A 273 22.81 -2.71 2.94
CA ASN A 273 22.10 -3.38 4.06
C ASN A 273 20.89 -4.23 3.62
N TYR A 274 20.92 -4.82 2.44
CA TYR A 274 19.82 -5.68 1.96
C TYR A 274 19.56 -6.88 2.90
N HIS A 275 20.57 -7.34 3.63
CA HIS A 275 20.45 -8.43 4.61
C HIS A 275 19.40 -8.14 5.68
N VAL A 276 19.35 -6.89 6.17
CA VAL A 276 18.37 -6.50 7.20
C VAL A 276 16.94 -6.62 6.66
N VAL A 277 16.72 -6.16 5.43
CA VAL A 277 15.42 -6.24 4.78
C VAL A 277 15.02 -7.70 4.54
N PHE A 278 15.97 -8.51 4.06
CA PHE A 278 15.74 -9.93 3.83
C PHE A 278 15.45 -10.68 5.13
N CYS A 279 16.25 -10.49 6.18
CA CYS A 279 16.03 -11.10 7.49
C CYS A 279 14.67 -10.72 8.08
N TYR A 280 14.27 -9.44 7.94
CA TYR A 280 12.97 -8.99 8.44
C TYR A 280 11.82 -9.73 7.73
N PHE A 281 11.82 -9.80 6.40
CA PHE A 281 10.76 -10.50 5.68
C PHE A 281 10.81 -12.01 5.85
N SER A 282 11.99 -12.60 6.04
CA SER A 282 12.13 -14.02 6.41
C SER A 282 11.51 -14.29 7.77
N PHE A 283 11.77 -13.43 8.76
CA PHE A 283 11.17 -13.53 10.09
C PHE A 283 9.65 -13.34 10.03
N TYR A 284 9.17 -12.37 9.26
CA TYR A 284 7.75 -12.17 9.02
C TYR A 284 7.09 -13.41 8.39
N TRP A 285 7.73 -14.03 7.39
CA TRP A 285 7.27 -15.26 6.76
C TRP A 285 7.21 -16.43 7.76
N ILE A 286 8.23 -16.59 8.60
CA ILE A 286 8.29 -17.65 9.64
C ILE A 286 7.13 -17.49 10.62
N ILE A 287 6.90 -16.28 11.15
CA ILE A 287 5.78 -16.02 12.08
C ILE A 287 4.45 -16.36 11.42
N TYR A 288 4.25 -15.92 10.18
CA TYR A 288 3.01 -16.20 9.46
C TYR A 288 2.82 -17.70 9.21
N PHE A 289 3.87 -18.42 8.85
CA PHE A 289 3.84 -19.85 8.63
C PHE A 289 3.43 -20.60 9.90
N PHE A 290 4.05 -20.30 11.03
CA PHE A 290 3.68 -20.89 12.32
C PHE A 290 2.23 -20.59 12.71
N TYR A 291 1.76 -19.38 12.44
CA TYR A 291 0.39 -18.98 12.70
C TYR A 291 -0.61 -19.72 11.79
N SER A 292 -0.34 -19.79 10.48
CA SER A 292 -1.26 -20.34 9.48
C SER A 292 -1.39 -21.87 9.55
N THR A 293 -0.34 -22.58 9.97
CA THR A 293 -0.32 -24.05 10.03
C THR A 293 -0.97 -24.64 11.29
N ASN A 294 -1.57 -23.79 12.13
CA ASN A 294 -2.10 -24.20 13.44
C ASN A 294 -1.07 -24.91 14.35
N ILE A 295 0.22 -24.82 14.02
CA ILE A 295 1.30 -25.36 14.86
C ILE A 295 1.21 -24.74 16.24
N ILE A 296 0.91 -23.45 16.35
CA ILE A 296 0.68 -22.76 17.62
C ILE A 296 -0.45 -23.42 18.41
N LYS A 297 -1.57 -23.80 17.76
CA LYS A 297 -2.65 -24.53 18.44
C LYS A 297 -2.21 -25.92 18.90
N LYS A 298 -1.38 -26.61 18.12
CA LYS A 298 -0.82 -27.91 18.51
C LYS A 298 0.18 -27.78 19.65
N ILE A 299 1.01 -26.76 19.65
CA ILE A 299 1.94 -26.43 20.74
C ILE A 299 1.15 -26.07 22.01
N ASN A 300 0.02 -25.37 21.89
CA ASN A 300 -0.88 -25.06 23.00
C ASN A 300 -1.47 -26.28 23.65
N LEU A 301 -1.81 -27.30 22.87
CA LEU A 301 -2.30 -28.57 23.38
C LEU A 301 -1.22 -29.34 24.14
N LEU A 302 0.05 -29.20 23.73
CA LEU A 302 1.21 -29.86 24.36
C LEU A 302 1.75 -29.07 25.57
N PHE A 303 1.62 -27.74 25.55
CA PHE A 303 2.14 -26.85 26.60
C PHE A 303 1.12 -25.73 26.93
N PRO A 304 0.06 -26.06 27.69
CA PRO A 304 -1.03 -25.11 28.01
C PRO A 304 -0.58 -23.86 28.77
N SER A 305 0.55 -23.93 29.47
CA SER A 305 1.11 -22.80 30.23
C SER A 305 1.88 -21.77 29.40
N PHE A 306 2.25 -22.09 28.16
CA PHE A 306 3.10 -21.21 27.36
C PHE A 306 2.31 -20.12 26.63
N ILE A 307 0.98 -20.21 26.54
CA ILE A 307 0.21 -19.31 25.68
C ILE A 307 -1.06 -18.76 26.34
N LYS A 308 -0.86 -17.99 27.37
CA LYS A 308 -1.71 -16.83 27.65
C LYS A 308 -1.22 -15.59 26.87
N ILE A 309 -0.18 -15.73 26.02
CA ILE A 309 0.55 -14.61 25.39
C ILE A 309 0.23 -14.47 23.88
N PHE A 310 -0.36 -15.45 23.23
CA PHE A 310 -0.77 -15.40 21.82
C PHE A 310 -2.25 -15.78 21.64
#